data_0f9fa444944245431388caa472eed89a
#
_entry.id   0f9fa444944245431388caa472eed89a
#
_cell.length_a   1.000
_cell.length_b   1.000
_cell.length_c   1.000
_cell.angle_alpha   90.00
_cell.angle_beta   90.00
_cell.angle_gamma   90.00
#
_symmetry.space_group_name_H-M   'P 1'
#
loop_
_entity.id
_entity.type
_entity.pdbx_description
1 polymer ?
#
loop_
_entity_poly.entity_id
_entity_poly.type
_entity_poly.pdbx_seq_one_letter_code
_entity_poly.pdbx_strand_id
1 'polypeptide(L)'
;AQAIMGFPAHSGYAASKHALHGFLETLELEGQGSVHFSNIYLGWIKGTSLRQNAFGADGEKIGESSHNHDGKAIDLDTCIKKIIQSIRKDKRQSFIPAKLKFIPFFNLFARGWLHRKALKAVKDYEK
;
A
#
# COMPACT_ATOMS: atom_id res chain seq x y z
N ALA A 1 -0.62 -1.49 0.14
CA ALA A 1 -1.41 -2.48 0.91
C ALA A 1 -2.69 -1.88 1.53
N GLN A 2 -2.72 -0.58 1.81
CA GLN A 2 -3.87 0.10 2.44
C GLN A 2 -5.12 0.25 1.52
N ALA A 3 -5.04 -0.17 0.28
CA ALA A 3 -6.20 -0.30 -0.61
C ALA A 3 -7.02 -1.57 -0.36
N ILE A 4 -6.50 -2.51 0.45
CA ILE A 4 -7.12 -3.82 0.71
C ILE A 4 -7.20 -4.15 2.21
N MET A 5 -6.70 -3.28 3.07
CA MET A 5 -6.73 -3.42 4.51
C MET A 5 -6.66 -2.06 5.18
N GLY A 6 -7.52 -1.83 6.20
CA GLY A 6 -7.41 -0.65 7.05
C GLY A 6 -6.12 -0.65 7.87
N PHE A 7 -5.62 0.56 8.17
CA PHE A 7 -4.46 0.75 9.03
C PHE A 7 -4.75 1.88 10.03
N PRO A 8 -4.43 1.71 11.32
CA PRO A 8 -4.68 2.74 12.33
C PRO A 8 -4.05 4.08 11.96
N ALA A 9 -4.65 5.18 12.37
CA ALA A 9 -4.25 6.56 12.08
C ALA A 9 -4.21 6.95 10.59
N HIS A 10 -4.72 6.09 9.67
CA HIS A 10 -4.72 6.34 8.23
C HIS A 10 -6.10 6.23 7.60
N SER A 11 -7.17 6.57 8.32
CA SER A 11 -8.56 6.36 7.87
C SER A 11 -8.87 7.04 6.52
N GLY A 12 -8.55 8.33 6.37
CA GLY A 12 -8.77 9.07 5.13
C GLY A 12 -7.96 8.51 3.96
N TYR A 13 -6.69 8.20 4.20
CA TYR A 13 -5.83 7.59 3.19
C TYR A 13 -6.34 6.20 2.78
N ALA A 14 -6.68 5.35 3.76
CA ALA A 14 -7.23 4.03 3.47
C ALA A 14 -8.54 4.13 2.68
N ALA A 15 -9.45 5.03 3.07
CA ALA A 15 -10.70 5.27 2.36
C ALA A 15 -10.45 5.67 0.89
N SER A 16 -9.55 6.62 0.63
CA SER A 16 -9.21 7.05 -0.73
C SER A 16 -8.65 5.91 -1.58
N LYS A 17 -7.80 5.04 -0.99
CA LYS A 17 -7.20 3.92 -1.71
C LYS A 17 -8.18 2.76 -1.96
N HIS A 18 -9.13 2.51 -1.04
CA HIS A 18 -10.21 1.55 -1.26
C HIS A 18 -11.17 2.05 -2.35
N ALA A 19 -11.53 3.34 -2.34
CA ALA A 19 -12.37 3.94 -3.38
C ALA A 19 -11.72 3.83 -4.77
N LEU A 20 -10.42 4.15 -4.87
CA LEU A 20 -9.68 4.00 -6.12
C LEU A 20 -9.64 2.54 -6.60
N HIS A 21 -9.47 1.60 -5.68
CA HIS A 21 -9.45 0.16 -6.01
C HIS A 21 -10.79 -0.28 -6.60
N GLY A 22 -11.90 0.00 -5.91
CA GLY A 22 -13.24 -0.35 -6.40
C GLY A 22 -13.60 0.35 -7.70
N PHE A 23 -13.22 1.62 -7.86
CA PHE A 23 -13.40 2.35 -9.10
C PHE A 23 -12.69 1.68 -10.29
N LEU A 24 -11.42 1.30 -10.13
CA LEU A 24 -10.65 0.64 -11.19
C LEU A 24 -11.17 -0.77 -11.51
N GLU A 25 -11.63 -1.52 -10.50
CA GLU A 25 -12.28 -2.82 -10.75
C GLU A 25 -13.57 -2.66 -11.58
N THR A 26 -14.38 -1.64 -11.27
CA THR A 26 -15.60 -1.34 -12.04
C THR A 26 -15.27 -0.97 -13.48
N LEU A 27 -14.31 -0.07 -13.70
CA LEU A 27 -13.89 0.31 -15.06
C LEU A 27 -13.33 -0.86 -15.87
N GLU A 28 -12.62 -1.80 -15.21
CA GLU A 28 -12.13 -3.00 -15.87
C GLU A 28 -13.28 -3.88 -16.39
N LEU A 29 -14.34 -4.02 -15.60
CA LEU A 29 -15.55 -4.75 -16.01
C LEU A 29 -16.32 -4.03 -17.13
N GLU A 30 -16.52 -2.73 -17.00
CA GLU A 30 -17.22 -1.91 -17.99
C GLU A 30 -16.46 -1.86 -19.32
N GLY A 31 -15.13 -1.84 -19.27
CA GLY A 31 -14.26 -1.79 -20.46
C GLY A 31 -14.25 -3.08 -21.28
N GLN A 32 -14.81 -4.17 -20.79
CA GLN A 32 -14.95 -5.45 -21.49
C GLN A 32 -13.66 -5.91 -22.20
N GLY A 33 -12.51 -5.63 -21.58
CA GLY A 33 -11.20 -6.00 -22.15
C GLY A 33 -10.62 -5.01 -23.18
N SER A 34 -11.28 -3.92 -23.47
CA SER A 34 -10.75 -2.86 -24.37
C SER A 34 -9.61 -2.05 -23.73
N VAL A 35 -9.56 -2.03 -22.38
CA VAL A 35 -8.53 -1.35 -21.60
C VAL A 35 -7.98 -2.32 -20.54
N HIS A 36 -6.66 -2.41 -20.43
CA HIS A 36 -5.99 -3.24 -19.43
C HIS A 36 -5.55 -2.37 -18.25
N PHE A 37 -5.99 -2.73 -17.06
CA PHE A 37 -5.58 -2.10 -15.81
C PHE A 37 -4.55 -2.96 -15.07
N SER A 38 -3.45 -2.35 -14.67
CA SER A 38 -2.44 -2.98 -13.82
C SER A 38 -2.51 -2.40 -12.40
N ASN A 39 -3.16 -3.07 -11.50
CA ASN A 39 -3.24 -2.68 -10.09
C ASN A 39 -1.97 -3.11 -9.35
N ILE A 40 -1.17 -2.16 -8.89
CA ILE A 40 0.11 -2.41 -8.22
C ILE A 40 0.00 -2.00 -6.75
N TYR A 41 0.04 -2.99 -5.85
CA TYR A 41 -0.04 -2.81 -4.41
C TYR A 41 1.35 -2.70 -3.81
N LEU A 42 1.74 -1.48 -3.45
CA LEU A 42 3.05 -1.18 -2.91
C LEU A 42 3.07 -1.30 -1.38
N GLY A 43 4.16 -1.83 -0.85
CA GLY A 43 4.53 -1.74 0.56
C GLY A 43 5.31 -0.46 0.85
N TRP A 44 6.17 -0.52 1.86
CA TRP A 44 7.06 0.57 2.19
C TRP A 44 8.19 0.67 1.17
N ILE A 45 8.47 1.90 0.71
CA ILE A 45 9.54 2.20 -0.24
C ILE A 45 10.47 3.19 0.44
N LYS A 46 11.77 2.92 0.41
CA LYS A 46 12.82 3.85 0.83
C LYS A 46 13.33 4.65 -0.37
N GLY A 47 13.97 5.78 -0.07
CA GLY A 47 14.49 6.67 -1.11
C GLY A 47 13.44 7.57 -1.76
N THR A 48 12.30 7.81 -1.07
CA THR A 48 11.28 8.77 -1.49
C THR A 48 11.08 9.84 -0.42
N SER A 49 10.79 11.07 -0.82
CA SER A 49 10.41 12.18 0.08
C SER A 49 8.91 12.24 0.40
N LEU A 50 8.15 11.19 0.04
CA LEU A 50 6.69 11.18 0.20
C LEU A 50 6.27 11.46 1.65
N ARG A 51 6.95 10.87 2.61
CA ARG A 51 6.64 11.02 4.03
C ARG A 51 7.03 12.39 4.58
N GLN A 52 8.13 12.95 4.12
CA GLN A 52 8.59 14.30 4.52
C GLN A 52 7.55 15.37 4.16
N ASN A 53 6.80 15.14 3.07
CA ASN A 53 5.75 16.04 2.59
C ASN A 53 4.34 15.66 3.10
N ALA A 54 4.20 14.65 3.93
CA ALA A 54 2.93 14.31 4.56
C ALA A 54 2.63 15.27 5.72
N PHE A 55 1.35 15.48 6.00
CA PHE A 55 0.89 16.29 7.12
C PHE A 55 0.62 15.40 8.34
N GLY A 56 1.03 15.87 9.51
CA GLY A 56 0.72 15.28 10.81
C GLY A 56 -0.73 15.59 11.26
N ALA A 57 -1.09 15.11 12.44
CA ALA A 57 -2.41 15.37 13.04
C ALA A 57 -2.61 16.86 13.41
N ASP A 58 -1.54 17.58 13.60
CA ASP A 58 -1.47 19.03 13.88
C ASP A 58 -1.60 19.91 12.61
N GLY A 59 -1.65 19.29 11.42
CA GLY A 59 -1.67 19.99 10.14
C GLY A 59 -0.33 20.48 9.65
N GLU A 60 0.76 20.22 10.39
CA GLU A 60 2.11 20.55 9.99
C GLU A 60 2.78 19.42 9.19
N LYS A 61 3.77 19.76 8.37
CA LYS A 61 4.54 18.73 7.64
C LYS A 61 5.35 17.89 8.62
N ILE A 62 5.31 16.56 8.42
CA ILE A 62 6.05 15.61 9.27
C ILE A 62 7.57 15.85 9.19
N GLY A 63 8.07 16.37 8.07
CA GLY A 63 9.49 16.64 7.89
C GLY A 63 10.34 15.36 7.87
N GLU A 64 11.60 15.49 8.25
CA GLU A 64 12.52 14.37 8.39
C GLU A 64 12.14 13.57 9.65
N SER A 65 11.36 12.49 9.45
CA SER A 65 11.03 11.61 10.55
C SER A 65 12.14 10.57 10.75
N SER A 66 12.56 10.42 12.01
CA SER A 66 13.54 9.42 12.45
C SER A 66 13.08 7.96 12.31
N HIS A 67 11.87 7.74 11.84
CA HIS A 67 11.30 6.40 11.72
C HIS A 67 11.79 5.70 10.46
N ASN A 68 12.89 4.99 10.63
CA ASN A 68 13.51 4.19 9.60
C ASN A 68 12.78 2.85 9.44
N HIS A 69 12.03 2.72 8.35
CA HIS A 69 11.46 1.41 7.95
C HIS A 69 12.49 0.52 7.24
N ASP A 70 13.76 0.77 7.41
CA ASP A 70 14.85 0.22 6.61
C ASP A 70 14.85 -1.32 6.49
N GLY A 71 14.45 -2.03 7.55
CA GLY A 71 14.39 -3.49 7.53
C GLY A 71 13.24 -4.10 6.72
N LYS A 72 12.21 -3.31 6.34
CA LYS A 72 11.00 -3.80 5.65
C LYS A 72 10.69 -3.07 4.36
N ALA A 73 11.39 -1.97 4.10
CA ALA A 73 11.19 -1.15 2.92
C ALA A 73 11.97 -1.70 1.72
N ILE A 74 11.38 -1.57 0.55
CA ILE A 74 12.03 -1.91 -0.72
C ILE A 74 12.72 -0.65 -1.24
N ASP A 75 13.90 -0.84 -1.79
CA ASP A 75 14.63 0.18 -2.52
C ASP A 75 13.84 0.67 -3.74
N LEU A 76 13.91 1.99 -4.01
CA LEU A 76 13.13 2.65 -5.06
C LEU A 76 13.42 2.04 -6.44
N ASP A 77 14.68 1.85 -6.80
CA ASP A 77 15.07 1.30 -8.11
C ASP A 77 14.56 -0.12 -8.30
N THR A 78 14.66 -0.94 -7.25
CA THR A 78 14.11 -2.30 -7.24
C THR A 78 12.59 -2.29 -7.39
N CYS A 79 11.92 -1.35 -6.75
CA CYS A 79 10.47 -1.17 -6.87
C CYS A 79 10.08 -0.82 -8.31
N ILE A 80 10.75 0.18 -8.90
CA ILE A 80 10.52 0.62 -10.28
C ILE A 80 10.71 -0.52 -11.28
N LYS A 81 11.82 -1.28 -11.16
CA LYS A 81 12.07 -2.44 -12.03
C LYS A 81 10.93 -3.46 -11.97
N LYS A 82 10.41 -3.74 -10.76
CA LYS A 82 9.29 -4.67 -10.58
C LYS A 82 7.97 -4.14 -11.14
N ILE A 83 7.72 -2.83 -11.05
CA ILE A 83 6.55 -2.18 -11.66
C ILE A 83 6.60 -2.35 -13.18
N ILE A 84 7.72 -1.96 -13.80
CA ILE A 84 7.91 -2.07 -15.26
C ILE A 84 7.77 -3.53 -15.71
N GLN A 85 8.33 -4.47 -14.96
CA GLN A 85 8.20 -5.90 -15.26
C GLN A 85 6.73 -6.38 -15.17
N SER A 86 5.96 -5.86 -14.22
CA SER A 86 4.55 -6.21 -14.07
C SER A 86 3.73 -5.70 -15.26
N ILE A 87 3.98 -4.47 -15.69
CA ILE A 87 3.33 -3.87 -16.86
C ILE A 87 3.70 -4.64 -18.14
N ARG A 88 4.98 -4.91 -18.36
CA ARG A 88 5.46 -5.66 -19.53
C ARG A 88 4.88 -7.08 -19.62
N LYS A 89 4.51 -7.68 -18.48
CA LYS A 89 3.90 -9.02 -18.40
C LYS A 89 2.37 -8.97 -18.39
N ASP A 90 1.80 -7.80 -18.61
CA ASP A 90 0.35 -7.55 -18.59
C ASP A 90 -0.35 -8.13 -17.34
N LYS A 91 0.28 -7.93 -16.17
CA LYS A 91 -0.28 -8.43 -14.91
C LYS A 91 -1.39 -7.51 -14.43
N ARG A 92 -2.60 -8.03 -14.29
CA ARG A 92 -3.74 -7.30 -13.72
C ARG A 92 -3.51 -6.87 -12.27
N GLN A 93 -2.84 -7.72 -11.49
CA GLN A 93 -2.50 -7.43 -10.09
C GLN A 93 -1.05 -7.77 -9.79
N SER A 94 -0.36 -6.90 -9.07
CA SER A 94 1.00 -7.12 -8.60
C SER A 94 1.19 -6.59 -7.19
N PHE A 95 1.88 -7.37 -6.38
CA PHE A 95 2.18 -7.05 -4.98
C PHE A 95 3.68 -6.89 -4.79
N ILE A 96 4.11 -5.72 -4.32
CA ILE A 96 5.51 -5.38 -4.13
C ILE A 96 5.72 -4.89 -2.68
N PRO A 97 6.34 -5.68 -1.81
CA PRO A 97 6.87 -7.05 -1.97
C PRO A 97 5.79 -8.12 -2.15
N ALA A 98 6.15 -9.23 -2.78
CA ALA A 98 5.21 -10.30 -3.12
C ALA A 98 4.42 -10.88 -1.92
N LYS A 99 4.96 -10.81 -0.70
CA LYS A 99 4.29 -11.24 0.54
C LYS A 99 2.96 -10.52 0.80
N LEU A 100 2.77 -9.33 0.25
CA LEU A 100 1.51 -8.57 0.41
C LEU A 100 0.31 -9.26 -0.24
N LYS A 101 0.52 -10.18 -1.18
CA LYS A 101 -0.54 -10.97 -1.81
C LYS A 101 -1.35 -11.82 -0.82
N PHE A 102 -0.79 -12.09 0.34
CA PHE A 102 -1.46 -12.86 1.40
C PHE A 102 -2.38 -12.00 2.28
N ILE A 103 -2.31 -10.66 2.18
CA ILE A 103 -3.14 -9.76 3.00
C ILE A 103 -4.64 -10.01 2.78
N PRO A 104 -5.18 -10.11 1.55
CA PRO A 104 -6.59 -10.39 1.34
C PRO A 104 -7.03 -11.69 2.00
N PHE A 105 -6.24 -12.74 1.88
CA PHE A 105 -6.50 -14.03 2.51
C PHE A 105 -6.57 -13.91 4.04
N PHE A 106 -5.59 -13.30 4.67
CA PHE A 106 -5.60 -13.11 6.13
C PHE A 106 -6.68 -12.13 6.59
N ASN A 107 -7.05 -11.15 5.76
CA ASN A 107 -8.16 -10.26 6.08
C ASN A 107 -9.50 -10.99 6.07
N LEU A 108 -9.65 -12.00 5.23
CA LEU A 108 -10.87 -12.82 5.16
C LEU A 108 -10.94 -13.87 6.29
N PHE A 109 -9.87 -14.64 6.49
CA PHE A 109 -9.88 -15.83 7.36
C PHE A 109 -9.28 -15.60 8.76
N ALA A 110 -8.40 -14.61 8.93
CA ALA A 110 -7.68 -14.35 10.17
C ALA A 110 -7.64 -12.84 10.53
N ARG A 111 -8.75 -12.15 10.29
CA ARG A 111 -8.87 -10.68 10.44
C ARG A 111 -8.40 -10.20 11.81
N GLY A 112 -8.81 -10.87 12.90
CA GLY A 112 -8.42 -10.47 14.25
C GLY A 112 -6.91 -10.54 14.51
N TRP A 113 -6.24 -11.53 13.93
CA TRP A 113 -4.78 -11.62 14.01
C TRP A 113 -4.09 -10.52 13.21
N LEU A 114 -4.57 -10.26 11.99
CA LEU A 114 -4.05 -9.22 11.12
C LEU A 114 -4.20 -7.83 11.75
N HIS A 115 -5.36 -7.55 12.36
CA HIS A 115 -5.62 -6.29 13.06
C HIS A 115 -4.71 -6.11 14.28
N ARG A 116 -4.51 -7.17 15.10
CA ARG A 116 -3.56 -7.10 16.21
C ARG A 116 -2.14 -6.79 15.75
N LYS A 117 -1.70 -7.35 14.63
CA LYS A 117 -0.40 -7.02 14.03
C LYS A 117 -0.32 -5.57 13.55
N ALA A 118 -1.39 -5.05 12.94
CA ALA A 118 -1.45 -3.66 12.50
C ALA A 118 -1.40 -2.69 13.69
N LEU A 119 -2.16 -2.96 14.76
CA LEU A 119 -2.14 -2.18 16.00
C LEU A 119 -0.77 -2.20 16.69
N LYS A 120 -0.11 -3.37 16.75
CA LYS A 120 1.24 -3.46 17.31
C LYS A 120 2.24 -2.63 16.52
N ALA A 121 2.14 -2.67 15.19
CA ALA A 121 3.01 -1.87 14.34
C ALA A 121 2.89 -0.36 14.62
N VAL A 122 1.69 0.16 14.91
CA VAL A 122 1.51 1.58 15.27
C VAL A 122 2.07 1.91 16.64
N LYS A 123 1.82 1.07 17.65
CA LYS A 123 2.37 1.28 19.02
C LYS A 123 3.89 1.32 19.05
N ASP A 124 4.54 0.59 18.14
CA ASP A 124 6.00 0.62 17.99
C ASP A 124 6.49 1.92 17.32
N TYR A 125 5.59 2.75 16.78
CA TYR A 125 5.90 4.06 16.17
C TYR A 125 5.63 5.25 17.09
N GLU A 126 4.83 5.08 18.14
CA GLU A 126 4.52 6.14 19.12
C GLU A 126 5.53 6.20 20.28
N LYS A 127 6.50 5.31 20.30
CA LYS A 127 7.64 5.31 21.23
C LYS A 127 8.89 5.85 20.57
#